data_52da326f931993b73b8734c3c799e93f
#
_entry.id   52da326f931993b73b8734c3c799e93f
#
_cell.length_a   1.000
_cell.length_b   1.000
_cell.length_c   1.000
_cell.angle_alpha   90.00
_cell.angle_beta   90.00
_cell.angle_gamma   90.00
#
_symmetry.space_group_name_H-M   'P 1'
#
loop_
_entity.id
_entity.type
_entity.pdbx_description
1 polymer ?
#
loop_
_entity_poly.entity_id
_entity_poly.type
_entity_poly.pdbx_seq_one_letter_code
_entity_poly.pdbx_strand_id
1 'polypeptide(L)'
;EPPVGELVTFIKNTEPQIRPLVHLIEAFEEEMAGRYSDDCEATKKEIAAALEKQIERLKAIGEQMTESGLQCIDRYDVIIVYTTSAAIRDTLVKAHKIGKPFEVLILKQDFTKTRKLIWTASGENIDHEVVPEYNLSNCIAKANKFFLGTVSITPDNKAVCPLGAAEVVSLCHLNKVPIYLFANSLKFSHKPSHDHRIHEKRETRTEGQTAYSMTIHSHCLVDLNHVDYIVREDGVFPRAAFLQRPVA
;
A
#
# COMPACT_ATOMS: atom_id res chain seq x y z
N GLU A 1 -30.66 8.34 11.24
CA GLU A 1 -29.45 8.04 10.46
C GLU A 1 -28.89 9.38 9.96
N PRO A 2 -27.58 9.63 10.01
CA PRO A 2 -26.99 10.85 9.51
C PRO A 2 -27.25 10.99 8.00
N PRO A 3 -27.49 12.21 7.49
CA PRO A 3 -27.60 12.44 6.05
C PRO A 3 -26.33 11.97 5.32
N VAL A 4 -26.48 11.44 4.10
CA VAL A 4 -25.36 10.92 3.30
C VAL A 4 -24.20 11.92 3.19
N GLY A 5 -24.51 13.22 3.05
CA GLY A 5 -23.51 14.28 3.00
C GLY A 5 -22.67 14.45 4.28
N GLU A 6 -23.27 14.23 5.46
CA GLU A 6 -22.52 14.26 6.71
C GLU A 6 -21.57 13.06 6.83
N LEU A 7 -22.03 11.87 6.43
CA LEU A 7 -21.20 10.67 6.42
C LEU A 7 -20.02 10.81 5.46
N VAL A 8 -20.26 11.33 4.25
CA VAL A 8 -19.22 11.62 3.27
C VAL A 8 -18.20 12.60 3.83
N THR A 9 -18.65 13.69 4.43
CA THR A 9 -17.77 14.69 5.07
C THR A 9 -16.97 14.07 6.21
N PHE A 10 -17.60 13.23 7.03
CA PHE A 10 -16.93 12.52 8.11
C PHE A 10 -15.81 11.60 7.57
N ILE A 11 -16.10 10.80 6.53
CA ILE A 11 -15.11 9.89 5.91
C ILE A 11 -13.94 10.68 5.32
N LYS A 12 -14.20 11.79 4.61
CA LYS A 12 -13.15 12.64 4.02
C LYS A 12 -12.24 13.27 5.07
N ASN A 13 -12.75 13.52 6.25
CA ASN A 13 -12.02 14.17 7.35
C ASN A 13 -11.45 13.18 8.37
N THR A 14 -11.56 11.85 8.13
CA THR A 14 -10.91 10.86 9.01
C THR A 14 -9.39 11.01 9.00
N GLU A 15 -8.78 10.87 10.16
CA GLU A 15 -7.33 10.90 10.30
C GLU A 15 -6.80 9.56 10.87
N PRO A 16 -5.78 8.96 10.24
CA PRO A 16 -5.09 9.39 9.03
C PRO A 16 -5.96 9.28 7.79
N GLN A 17 -5.79 10.21 6.85
CA GLN A 17 -6.57 10.22 5.62
C GLN A 17 -6.14 9.08 4.68
N ILE A 18 -7.08 8.20 4.37
CA ILE A 18 -6.87 7.08 3.43
C ILE A 18 -7.18 7.57 2.02
N ARG A 19 -6.17 7.98 1.26
CA ARG A 19 -6.32 8.59 -0.06
C ARG A 19 -7.20 7.80 -1.04
N PRO A 20 -7.04 6.48 -1.22
CA PRO A 20 -7.96 5.72 -2.07
C PRO A 20 -9.42 5.86 -1.68
N LEU A 21 -9.73 5.94 -0.38
CA LEU A 21 -11.09 6.12 0.09
C LEU A 21 -11.62 7.53 -0.24
N VAL A 22 -10.79 8.56 -0.09
CA VAL A 22 -11.16 9.93 -0.45
C VAL A 22 -11.48 10.03 -1.94
N HIS A 23 -10.64 9.50 -2.83
CA HIS A 23 -10.88 9.50 -4.27
C HIS A 23 -12.15 8.74 -4.68
N LEU A 24 -12.44 7.62 -4.00
CA LEU A 24 -13.68 6.87 -4.25
C LEU A 24 -14.92 7.65 -3.82
N ILE A 25 -14.83 8.34 -2.69
CA ILE A 25 -15.93 9.20 -2.20
C ILE A 25 -16.12 10.41 -3.13
N GLU A 26 -15.05 11.04 -3.59
CA GLU A 26 -15.12 12.14 -4.55
C GLU A 26 -15.78 11.69 -5.87
N ALA A 27 -15.37 10.54 -6.41
CA ALA A 27 -15.99 9.96 -7.59
C ALA A 27 -17.46 9.58 -7.37
N PHE A 28 -17.81 9.11 -6.17
CA PHE A 28 -19.19 8.85 -5.79
C PHE A 28 -20.02 10.15 -5.75
N GLU A 29 -19.49 11.24 -5.13
CA GLU A 29 -20.19 12.52 -5.10
C GLU A 29 -20.40 13.09 -6.50
N GLU A 30 -19.40 13.03 -7.38
CA GLU A 30 -19.51 13.46 -8.77
C GLU A 30 -20.60 12.66 -9.51
N GLU A 31 -20.65 11.34 -9.29
CA GLU A 31 -21.65 10.48 -9.92
C GLU A 31 -23.06 10.75 -9.39
N MET A 32 -23.19 11.07 -8.11
CA MET A 32 -24.47 11.39 -7.47
C MET A 32 -24.93 12.83 -7.71
N ALA A 33 -24.09 13.70 -8.25
CA ALA A 33 -24.44 15.10 -8.48
C ALA A 33 -25.68 15.24 -9.37
N GLY A 34 -26.74 15.86 -8.82
CA GLY A 34 -28.02 16.05 -9.50
C GLY A 34 -28.93 14.83 -9.60
N ARG A 35 -28.58 13.70 -8.97
CA ARG A 35 -29.41 12.46 -9.00
C ARG A 35 -30.25 12.25 -7.75
N TYR A 36 -30.18 13.16 -6.77
CA TYR A 36 -31.04 13.11 -5.61
C TYR A 36 -32.45 13.49 -5.97
N SER A 37 -33.42 12.64 -5.67
CA SER A 37 -34.85 12.89 -5.88
C SER A 37 -35.56 12.96 -4.54
N ASP A 38 -36.79 13.51 -4.53
CA ASP A 38 -37.66 13.54 -3.35
C ASP A 38 -38.18 12.13 -3.00
N ASP A 39 -38.11 11.17 -3.94
CA ASP A 39 -38.39 9.76 -3.68
C ASP A 39 -37.19 9.09 -3.01
N CYS A 40 -37.36 8.76 -1.74
CA CYS A 40 -36.32 8.11 -0.92
C CYS A 40 -35.91 6.73 -1.46
N GLU A 41 -36.84 5.93 -2.00
CA GLU A 41 -36.52 4.59 -2.53
C GLU A 41 -35.78 4.68 -3.88
N ALA A 42 -36.12 5.65 -4.73
CA ALA A 42 -35.38 5.90 -5.95
C ALA A 42 -33.95 6.35 -5.65
N THR A 43 -33.79 7.29 -4.69
CA THR A 43 -32.45 7.79 -4.26
C THR A 43 -31.62 6.67 -3.66
N LYS A 44 -32.17 5.77 -2.85
CA LYS A 44 -31.44 4.60 -2.32
C LYS A 44 -30.92 3.68 -3.42
N LYS A 45 -31.71 3.42 -4.46
CA LYS A 45 -31.29 2.61 -5.61
C LYS A 45 -30.12 3.24 -6.38
N GLU A 46 -30.19 4.53 -6.61
CA GLU A 46 -29.09 5.27 -7.28
C GLU A 46 -27.81 5.23 -6.44
N ILE A 47 -27.90 5.43 -5.13
CA ILE A 47 -26.76 5.33 -4.21
C ILE A 47 -26.15 3.91 -4.25
N ALA A 48 -26.99 2.86 -4.19
CA ALA A 48 -26.52 1.49 -4.25
C ALA A 48 -25.79 1.19 -5.58
N ALA A 49 -26.35 1.59 -6.70
CA ALA A 49 -25.75 1.43 -8.02
C ALA A 49 -24.40 2.17 -8.14
N ALA A 50 -24.32 3.40 -7.65
CA ALA A 50 -23.08 4.19 -7.66
C ALA A 50 -22.00 3.52 -6.79
N LEU A 51 -22.34 3.00 -5.62
CA LEU A 51 -21.40 2.29 -4.75
C LEU A 51 -20.94 0.95 -5.37
N GLU A 52 -21.85 0.18 -5.97
CA GLU A 52 -21.50 -1.06 -6.67
C GLU A 52 -20.49 -0.80 -7.79
N LYS A 53 -20.68 0.26 -8.57
CA LYS A 53 -19.74 0.67 -9.62
C LYS A 53 -18.35 1.00 -9.06
N GLN A 54 -18.26 1.69 -7.90
CA GLN A 54 -16.97 1.95 -7.27
C GLN A 54 -16.29 0.66 -6.77
N ILE A 55 -17.08 -0.31 -6.28
CA ILE A 55 -16.57 -1.63 -5.87
C ILE A 55 -16.03 -2.39 -7.08
N GLU A 56 -16.73 -2.39 -8.21
CA GLU A 56 -16.27 -3.03 -9.44
C GLU A 56 -14.99 -2.37 -9.98
N ARG A 57 -14.92 -1.04 -9.95
CA ARG A 57 -13.71 -0.29 -10.30
C ARG A 57 -12.51 -0.71 -9.43
N LEU A 58 -12.70 -0.83 -8.12
CA LEU A 58 -11.65 -1.29 -7.21
C LEU A 58 -11.17 -2.71 -7.52
N LYS A 59 -12.10 -3.62 -7.83
CA LYS A 59 -11.76 -4.99 -8.22
C LYS A 59 -10.92 -5.01 -9.50
N ALA A 60 -11.36 -4.27 -10.53
CA ALA A 60 -10.64 -4.16 -11.79
C ALA A 60 -9.22 -3.59 -11.62
N ILE A 61 -9.06 -2.52 -10.82
CA ILE A 61 -7.74 -1.97 -10.46
C ILE A 61 -6.89 -3.05 -9.76
N GLY A 62 -7.46 -3.81 -8.81
CA GLY A 62 -6.75 -4.88 -8.11
C GLY A 62 -6.25 -5.98 -9.04
N GLU A 63 -7.08 -6.42 -9.98
CA GLU A 63 -6.73 -7.41 -11.00
C GLU A 63 -5.62 -6.92 -11.93
N GLN A 64 -5.74 -5.69 -12.44
CA GLN A 64 -4.73 -5.07 -13.28
C GLN A 64 -3.39 -4.88 -12.55
N MET A 65 -3.44 -4.45 -11.26
CA MET A 65 -2.24 -4.38 -10.41
C MET A 65 -1.55 -5.73 -10.27
N THR A 66 -2.33 -6.80 -10.17
CA THR A 66 -1.80 -8.17 -10.09
C THR A 66 -1.12 -8.57 -11.40
N GLU A 67 -1.71 -8.26 -12.55
CA GLU A 67 -1.10 -8.51 -13.87
C GLU A 67 0.21 -7.74 -14.06
N SER A 68 0.22 -6.45 -13.70
CA SER A 68 1.46 -5.65 -13.74
C SER A 68 2.52 -6.21 -12.79
N GLY A 69 2.13 -6.60 -11.58
CA GLY A 69 3.02 -7.21 -10.60
C GLY A 69 3.64 -8.53 -11.07
N LEU A 70 2.90 -9.35 -11.83
CA LEU A 70 3.41 -10.60 -12.40
C LEU A 70 4.61 -10.41 -13.33
N GLN A 71 4.71 -9.25 -14.00
CA GLN A 71 5.85 -8.89 -14.84
C GLN A 71 7.13 -8.64 -14.03
N CYS A 72 6.98 -8.38 -12.72
CA CYS A 72 8.10 -8.13 -11.82
C CYS A 72 8.68 -9.38 -11.18
N ILE A 73 8.07 -10.56 -11.39
CA ILE A 73 8.54 -11.81 -10.79
C ILE A 73 9.15 -12.70 -11.87
N ASP A 74 10.44 -13.00 -11.75
CA ASP A 74 11.14 -13.97 -12.58
C ASP A 74 11.27 -15.32 -11.84
N ARG A 75 11.69 -16.34 -12.59
CA ARG A 75 11.94 -17.67 -12.00
C ARG A 75 13.16 -17.61 -11.08
N TYR A 76 13.01 -18.20 -9.89
CA TYR A 76 14.05 -18.27 -8.85
C TYR A 76 14.40 -16.93 -8.20
N ASP A 77 13.49 -15.95 -8.30
CA ASP A 77 13.61 -14.73 -7.51
C ASP A 77 13.53 -15.01 -6.01
N VAL A 78 14.30 -14.25 -5.25
CA VAL A 78 14.16 -14.13 -3.79
C VAL A 78 13.70 -12.72 -3.50
N ILE A 79 12.43 -12.58 -3.11
CA ILE A 79 11.73 -11.31 -3.03
C ILE A 79 11.54 -10.89 -1.58
N ILE A 80 12.15 -9.78 -1.18
CA ILE A 80 11.84 -9.16 0.11
C ILE A 80 10.44 -8.54 0.04
N VAL A 81 9.60 -8.78 1.06
CA VAL A 81 8.29 -8.12 1.22
C VAL A 81 8.18 -7.57 2.63
N TYR A 82 7.87 -6.28 2.74
CA TYR A 82 7.79 -5.59 4.03
C TYR A 82 6.37 -5.25 4.46
N THR A 83 5.42 -5.13 3.53
CA THR A 83 4.09 -4.60 3.80
C THR A 83 2.98 -5.61 3.51
N THR A 84 1.81 -5.38 4.11
CA THR A 84 0.61 -6.19 3.87
C THR A 84 -0.21 -5.70 2.67
N SER A 85 0.42 -5.18 1.63
CA SER A 85 -0.27 -4.74 0.41
C SER A 85 -1.05 -5.89 -0.23
N ALA A 86 -2.35 -5.68 -0.46
CA ALA A 86 -3.19 -6.67 -1.14
C ALA A 86 -2.66 -6.96 -2.55
N ALA A 87 -2.25 -5.91 -3.30
CA ALA A 87 -1.70 -6.06 -4.64
C ALA A 87 -0.45 -6.96 -4.67
N ILE A 88 0.49 -6.76 -3.72
CA ILE A 88 1.68 -7.61 -3.61
C ILE A 88 1.28 -9.05 -3.28
N ARG A 89 0.43 -9.24 -2.27
CA ARG A 89 -0.03 -10.58 -1.86
C ARG A 89 -0.69 -11.32 -3.03
N ASP A 90 -1.61 -10.68 -3.72
CA ASP A 90 -2.38 -11.29 -4.81
C ASP A 90 -1.48 -11.59 -6.02
N THR A 91 -0.45 -10.73 -6.28
CA THR A 91 0.61 -10.99 -7.25
C THR A 91 1.40 -12.25 -6.92
N LEU A 92 1.85 -12.40 -5.66
CA LEU A 92 2.60 -13.58 -5.23
C LEU A 92 1.77 -14.87 -5.37
N VAL A 93 0.51 -14.83 -4.92
CA VAL A 93 -0.42 -15.96 -5.04
C VAL A 93 -0.62 -16.35 -6.52
N LYS A 94 -0.84 -15.37 -7.39
CA LYS A 94 -1.04 -15.62 -8.82
C LYS A 94 0.22 -16.15 -9.48
N ALA A 95 1.40 -15.59 -9.16
CA ALA A 95 2.68 -16.07 -9.66
C ALA A 95 2.93 -17.54 -9.30
N HIS A 96 2.62 -17.92 -8.05
CA HIS A 96 2.72 -19.29 -7.59
C HIS A 96 1.74 -20.23 -8.35
N LYS A 97 0.46 -19.81 -8.48
CA LYS A 97 -0.58 -20.60 -9.19
C LYS A 97 -0.28 -20.86 -10.66
N ILE A 98 0.45 -19.95 -11.33
CA ILE A 98 0.92 -20.18 -12.72
C ILE A 98 2.25 -20.94 -12.79
N GLY A 99 2.76 -21.45 -11.67
CA GLY A 99 3.95 -22.30 -11.62
C GLY A 99 5.28 -21.56 -11.74
N LYS A 100 5.36 -20.28 -11.39
CA LYS A 100 6.65 -19.59 -11.25
C LYS A 100 7.32 -20.02 -9.93
N PRO A 101 8.52 -20.61 -9.93
CA PRO A 101 9.30 -20.86 -8.72
C PRO A 101 9.94 -19.56 -8.25
N PHE A 102 9.72 -19.18 -7.00
CA PHE A 102 10.35 -18.05 -6.31
C PHE A 102 10.25 -18.25 -4.79
N GLU A 103 11.05 -17.51 -4.04
CA GLU A 103 11.06 -17.49 -2.58
C GLU A 103 10.70 -16.08 -2.08
N VAL A 104 10.03 -16.00 -0.93
CA VAL A 104 9.65 -14.71 -0.31
C VAL A 104 10.31 -14.56 1.05
N LEU A 105 11.09 -13.50 1.24
CA LEU A 105 11.58 -13.06 2.54
C LEU A 105 10.59 -12.08 3.16
N ILE A 106 9.75 -12.55 4.07
CA ILE A 106 8.73 -11.74 4.74
C ILE A 106 9.36 -11.05 5.93
N LEU A 107 9.54 -9.74 5.85
CA LEU A 107 10.05 -8.96 6.98
C LEU A 107 8.96 -8.75 8.02
N LYS A 108 9.20 -9.24 9.22
CA LYS A 108 8.26 -9.17 10.33
C LYS A 108 8.53 -7.93 11.18
N GLN A 109 7.58 -6.98 11.17
CA GLN A 109 7.53 -5.87 12.11
C GLN A 109 6.91 -6.32 13.44
N ASP A 110 5.58 -6.45 13.42
CA ASP A 110 4.80 -7.09 14.48
C ASP A 110 3.95 -8.21 13.88
N PHE A 111 3.49 -9.13 14.72
CA PHE A 111 2.73 -10.28 14.24
C PHE A 111 1.39 -9.85 13.63
N THR A 112 0.77 -8.79 14.11
CA THR A 112 -0.55 -8.34 13.65
C THR A 112 -0.49 -7.83 12.22
N LYS A 113 0.55 -7.05 11.88
CA LYS A 113 0.71 -6.46 10.54
C LYS A 113 1.12 -7.48 9.48
N THR A 114 2.00 -8.42 9.82
CA THR A 114 2.51 -9.41 8.85
C THR A 114 1.70 -10.70 8.80
N ARG A 115 0.86 -10.97 9.81
CA ARG A 115 0.09 -12.20 9.95
C ARG A 115 -0.64 -12.63 8.69
N LYS A 116 -1.36 -11.71 8.02
CA LYS A 116 -2.15 -12.02 6.83
C LYS A 116 -1.27 -12.51 5.67
N LEU A 117 -0.09 -11.91 5.48
CA LEU A 117 0.84 -12.34 4.43
C LEU A 117 1.43 -13.71 4.74
N ILE A 118 1.87 -13.94 5.98
CA ILE A 118 2.40 -15.23 6.44
C ILE A 118 1.35 -16.33 6.25
N TRP A 119 0.11 -16.11 6.70
CA TRP A 119 -0.96 -17.09 6.54
C TRP A 119 -1.28 -17.37 5.07
N THR A 120 -1.27 -16.35 4.22
CA THR A 120 -1.48 -16.54 2.78
C THR A 120 -0.33 -17.35 2.17
N ALA A 121 0.92 -17.00 2.45
CA ALA A 121 2.07 -17.72 1.91
C ALA A 121 2.08 -19.19 2.36
N SER A 122 1.84 -19.45 3.64
CA SER A 122 1.74 -20.81 4.18
C SER A 122 0.55 -21.59 3.61
N GLY A 123 -0.63 -20.97 3.51
CA GLY A 123 -1.86 -21.61 3.02
C GLY A 123 -1.82 -21.94 1.53
N GLU A 124 -1.15 -21.12 0.73
CA GLU A 124 -0.95 -21.35 -0.72
C GLU A 124 0.33 -22.16 -1.02
N ASN A 125 1.09 -22.59 -0.01
CA ASN A 125 2.37 -23.29 -0.15
C ASN A 125 3.42 -22.50 -0.96
N ILE A 126 3.46 -21.20 -0.83
CA ILE A 126 4.52 -20.34 -1.39
C ILE A 126 5.77 -20.52 -0.55
N ASP A 127 6.92 -20.78 -1.16
CA ASP A 127 8.20 -20.87 -0.45
C ASP A 127 8.55 -19.54 0.21
N HIS A 128 8.73 -19.53 1.53
CA HIS A 128 8.94 -18.30 2.28
C HIS A 128 9.72 -18.50 3.58
N GLU A 129 10.50 -17.49 3.92
CA GLU A 129 11.18 -17.32 5.20
C GLU A 129 10.64 -16.07 5.91
N VAL A 130 10.33 -16.16 7.21
CA VAL A 130 9.94 -15.01 8.02
C VAL A 130 11.16 -14.49 8.76
N VAL A 131 11.57 -13.28 8.46
CA VAL A 131 12.78 -12.66 8.98
C VAL A 131 12.41 -11.47 9.86
N PRO A 132 12.87 -11.38 11.10
CA PRO A 132 12.75 -10.16 11.90
C PRO A 132 13.41 -8.98 11.17
N GLU A 133 12.75 -7.82 11.16
CA GLU A 133 13.21 -6.64 10.42
C GLU A 133 14.67 -6.27 10.73
N TYR A 134 15.05 -6.29 12.00
CA TYR A 134 16.41 -5.99 12.45
C TYR A 134 17.48 -7.03 12.02
N ASN A 135 17.05 -8.18 11.47
CA ASN A 135 17.96 -9.22 10.96
C ASN A 135 18.16 -9.14 9.44
N LEU A 136 17.56 -8.15 8.75
CA LEU A 136 17.62 -8.05 7.30
C LEU A 136 19.06 -7.99 6.77
N SER A 137 19.97 -7.30 7.45
CA SER A 137 21.37 -7.17 7.03
C SER A 137 22.09 -8.52 6.86
N ASN A 138 21.66 -9.57 7.56
CA ASN A 138 22.26 -10.90 7.49
C ASN A 138 21.71 -11.75 6.33
N CYS A 139 20.56 -11.40 5.77
CA CYS A 139 19.92 -12.18 4.69
C CYS A 139 19.71 -11.39 3.40
N ILE A 140 19.95 -10.08 3.38
CA ILE A 140 19.71 -9.23 2.21
C ILE A 140 20.52 -9.69 0.97
N ALA A 141 21.69 -10.28 1.15
CA ALA A 141 22.53 -10.78 0.07
C ALA A 141 21.88 -11.94 -0.73
N LYS A 142 20.87 -12.62 -0.16
CA LYS A 142 20.10 -13.64 -0.86
C LYS A 142 19.08 -13.02 -1.83
N ALA A 143 18.60 -11.81 -1.54
CA ALA A 143 17.49 -11.18 -2.22
C ALA A 143 17.93 -10.46 -3.49
N ASN A 144 17.09 -10.55 -4.51
CA ASN A 144 17.31 -9.85 -5.77
C ASN A 144 16.19 -8.85 -6.12
N LYS A 145 15.13 -8.79 -5.33
CA LYS A 145 14.04 -7.81 -5.47
C LYS A 145 13.43 -7.43 -4.12
N PHE A 146 12.95 -6.20 -4.03
CA PHE A 146 12.18 -5.73 -2.88
C PHE A 146 10.83 -5.16 -3.34
N PHE A 147 9.74 -5.73 -2.84
CA PHE A 147 8.37 -5.28 -3.11
C PHE A 147 7.84 -4.48 -1.92
N LEU A 148 7.52 -3.23 -2.18
CA LEU A 148 7.03 -2.27 -1.18
C LEU A 148 5.65 -1.74 -1.57
N GLY A 149 4.69 -1.80 -0.65
CA GLY A 149 3.41 -1.12 -0.78
C GLY A 149 3.46 0.26 -0.14
N THR A 150 2.72 1.22 -0.69
CA THR A 150 2.57 2.56 -0.11
C THR A 150 1.12 2.86 0.25
N VAL A 151 0.92 3.81 1.15
CA VAL A 151 -0.40 4.38 1.48
C VAL A 151 -0.75 5.47 0.49
N SER A 152 0.20 6.37 0.18
CA SER A 152 0.04 7.41 -0.83
C SER A 152 1.39 7.83 -1.43
N ILE A 153 1.33 8.44 -2.62
CA ILE A 153 2.45 9.14 -3.26
C ILE A 153 2.09 10.62 -3.33
N THR A 154 3.02 11.48 -2.95
CA THR A 154 2.83 12.94 -2.86
C THR A 154 3.46 13.67 -4.04
N PRO A 155 2.98 14.88 -4.40
CA PRO A 155 3.52 15.67 -5.52
C PRO A 155 5.00 16.03 -5.38
N ASP A 156 5.52 16.07 -4.16
CA ASP A 156 6.93 16.32 -3.84
C ASP A 156 7.78 15.04 -3.84
N ASN A 157 7.34 14.01 -4.59
CA ASN A 157 8.06 12.78 -4.84
C ASN A 157 8.40 11.99 -3.56
N LYS A 158 7.48 11.96 -2.61
CA LYS A 158 7.58 11.11 -1.42
C LYS A 158 6.48 10.04 -1.45
N ALA A 159 6.81 8.85 -0.98
CA ALA A 159 5.84 7.81 -0.69
C ALA A 159 5.61 7.75 0.82
N VAL A 160 4.33 7.84 1.23
CA VAL A 160 3.93 7.60 2.62
C VAL A 160 3.83 6.09 2.82
N CYS A 161 4.72 5.54 3.62
CA CYS A 161 4.87 4.10 3.82
C CYS A 161 4.68 3.72 5.29
N PRO A 162 4.42 2.43 5.59
CA PRO A 162 4.46 1.94 6.96
C PRO A 162 5.81 2.24 7.62
N LEU A 163 5.77 2.47 8.93
CA LEU A 163 6.97 2.74 9.72
C LEU A 163 8.01 1.62 9.53
N GLY A 164 9.27 1.98 9.41
CA GLY A 164 10.38 1.06 9.13
C GLY A 164 10.68 0.88 7.63
N ALA A 165 9.77 1.26 6.74
CA ALA A 165 9.99 1.10 5.30
C ALA A 165 11.19 1.92 4.78
N ALA A 166 11.45 3.10 5.35
CA ALA A 166 12.56 3.95 4.93
C ALA A 166 13.92 3.30 5.23
N GLU A 167 14.05 2.61 6.35
CA GLU A 167 15.23 1.86 6.76
C GLU A 167 15.47 0.67 5.83
N VAL A 168 14.42 -0.09 5.51
CA VAL A 168 14.50 -1.23 4.58
C VAL A 168 14.86 -0.75 3.18
N VAL A 169 14.23 0.33 2.69
CA VAL A 169 14.57 0.97 1.40
C VAL A 169 16.03 1.38 1.35
N SER A 170 16.53 2.06 2.40
CA SER A 170 17.92 2.49 2.48
C SER A 170 18.89 1.29 2.42
N LEU A 171 18.58 0.23 3.15
CA LEU A 171 19.41 -0.98 3.16
C LEU A 171 19.40 -1.70 1.81
N CYS A 172 18.22 -1.82 1.16
CA CYS A 172 18.10 -2.39 -0.17
C CYS A 172 18.85 -1.55 -1.21
N HIS A 173 18.73 -0.23 -1.16
CA HIS A 173 19.44 0.68 -2.06
C HIS A 173 20.96 0.55 -1.93
N LEU A 174 21.50 0.52 -0.70
CA LEU A 174 22.93 0.32 -0.43
C LEU A 174 23.45 -1.04 -0.96
N ASN A 175 22.63 -2.08 -0.90
CA ASN A 175 22.96 -3.42 -1.37
C ASN A 175 22.58 -3.65 -2.85
N LYS A 176 22.13 -2.62 -3.57
CA LYS A 176 21.72 -2.69 -4.98
C LYS A 176 20.61 -3.72 -5.25
N VAL A 177 19.73 -3.94 -4.28
CA VAL A 177 18.51 -4.73 -4.46
C VAL A 177 17.44 -3.83 -5.08
N PRO A 178 16.96 -4.08 -6.30
CA PRO A 178 15.96 -3.26 -6.97
C PRO A 178 14.66 -3.16 -6.19
N ILE A 179 14.11 -1.94 -6.08
CA ILE A 179 12.94 -1.61 -5.29
C ILE A 179 11.75 -1.34 -6.20
N TYR A 180 10.69 -2.14 -6.04
CA TYR A 180 9.42 -2.04 -6.76
C TYR A 180 8.34 -1.51 -5.82
N LEU A 181 7.87 -0.28 -6.07
CA LEU A 181 6.83 0.36 -5.28
C LEU A 181 5.45 0.13 -5.92
N PHE A 182 4.58 -0.59 -5.23
CA PHE A 182 3.21 -0.88 -5.68
C PHE A 182 2.25 0.24 -5.28
N ALA A 183 1.79 1.00 -6.26
CA ALA A 183 0.92 2.15 -6.07
C ALA A 183 -0.05 2.31 -7.24
N ASN A 184 -1.34 2.00 -7.04
CA ASN A 184 -2.37 2.26 -8.04
C ASN A 184 -2.71 3.77 -8.12
N SER A 185 -3.46 4.18 -9.16
CA SER A 185 -3.82 5.58 -9.40
C SER A 185 -4.54 6.26 -8.23
N LEU A 186 -5.31 5.53 -7.43
CA LEU A 186 -6.02 6.07 -6.27
C LEU A 186 -5.10 6.48 -5.11
N LYS A 187 -3.82 6.10 -5.15
CA LYS A 187 -2.85 6.44 -4.10
C LYS A 187 -2.11 7.76 -4.32
N PHE A 188 -2.35 8.43 -5.45
CA PHE A 188 -1.72 9.72 -5.72
C PHE A 188 -2.43 10.84 -4.98
N SER A 189 -1.68 11.57 -4.17
CA SER A 189 -2.18 12.70 -3.40
C SER A 189 -1.95 14.01 -4.14
N HIS A 190 -2.91 14.92 -4.06
CA HIS A 190 -2.71 16.32 -4.47
C HIS A 190 -2.04 17.16 -3.38
N LYS A 191 -1.93 16.63 -2.15
CA LYS A 191 -1.29 17.31 -1.02
C LYS A 191 0.17 16.91 -0.90
N PRO A 192 1.08 17.88 -0.67
CA PRO A 192 2.50 17.58 -0.45
C PRO A 192 2.72 16.82 0.86
N SER A 193 3.91 16.23 1.01
CA SER A 193 4.21 15.32 2.12
C SER A 193 4.07 15.96 3.51
N HIS A 194 4.36 17.26 3.65
CA HIS A 194 4.24 17.98 4.93
C HIS A 194 2.80 18.17 5.39
N ASP A 195 1.81 18.05 4.48
CA ASP A 195 0.37 18.10 4.81
C ASP A 195 -0.18 16.73 5.24
N HIS A 196 0.62 15.67 5.07
CA HIS A 196 0.27 14.35 5.57
C HIS A 196 0.62 14.27 7.06
N ARG A 197 -0.38 14.28 7.91
CA ARG A 197 -0.17 14.11 9.35
C ARG A 197 0.35 12.71 9.65
N ILE A 198 1.63 12.63 9.99
CA ILE A 198 2.23 11.46 10.57
C ILE A 198 1.90 11.50 12.05
N HIS A 199 1.00 10.63 12.50
CA HIS A 199 0.60 10.60 13.90
C HIS A 199 1.75 10.15 14.77
N GLU A 200 2.09 11.00 15.74
CA GLU A 200 3.00 10.67 16.83
C GLU A 200 2.18 10.22 18.03
N LYS A 201 2.46 9.02 18.53
CA LYS A 201 1.89 8.49 19.76
C LYS A 201 2.98 8.37 20.80
N ARG A 202 2.79 9.02 21.95
CA ARG A 202 3.62 8.80 23.14
C ARG A 202 2.97 7.77 24.04
N GLU A 203 3.71 6.72 24.35
CA GLU A 203 3.31 5.68 25.30
C GLU A 203 4.29 5.66 26.46
N THR A 204 3.75 5.69 27.68
CA THR A 204 4.56 5.37 28.86
C THR A 204 4.48 3.88 29.12
N ARG A 205 5.62 3.22 29.11
CA ARG A 205 5.74 1.78 29.43
C ARG A 205 6.49 1.61 30.74
N THR A 206 6.10 0.58 31.48
CA THR A 206 6.77 0.22 32.74
C THR A 206 7.26 -1.22 32.62
N GLU A 207 8.56 -1.40 32.78
CA GLU A 207 9.19 -2.72 32.86
C GLU A 207 9.88 -2.86 34.20
N GLY A 208 9.37 -3.76 35.05
CA GLY A 208 9.79 -3.87 36.43
C GLY A 208 9.54 -2.59 37.21
N GLN A 209 10.60 -1.94 37.72
CA GLN A 209 10.53 -0.67 38.46
C GLN A 209 10.86 0.55 37.61
N THR A 210 11.13 0.37 36.30
CA THR A 210 11.57 1.44 35.44
C THR A 210 10.43 1.87 34.50
N ALA A 211 10.06 3.15 34.56
CA ALA A 211 9.12 3.76 33.61
C ALA A 211 9.90 4.55 32.56
N TYR A 212 9.51 4.40 31.29
CA TYR A 212 10.10 5.15 30.17
C TYR A 212 9.01 5.57 29.17
N SER A 213 9.26 6.67 28.45
CA SER A 213 8.40 7.15 27.39
C SER A 213 8.92 6.69 26.04
N MET A 214 8.04 6.13 25.23
CA MET A 214 8.34 5.72 23.87
C MET A 214 7.49 6.55 22.89
N THR A 215 8.13 7.13 21.89
CA THR A 215 7.47 7.86 20.80
C THR A 215 7.41 6.95 19.58
N ILE A 216 6.19 6.73 19.07
CA ILE A 216 5.93 5.88 17.91
C ILE A 216 5.23 6.73 16.85
N HIS A 217 5.73 6.69 15.62
CA HIS A 217 5.07 7.31 14.46
C HIS A 217 4.20 6.29 13.73
N SER A 218 3.14 6.75 13.07
CA SER A 218 2.24 5.86 12.32
C SER A 218 2.82 5.41 10.97
N HIS A 219 3.58 6.29 10.32
CA HIS A 219 4.13 6.11 8.97
C HIS A 219 5.50 6.77 8.88
N CYS A 220 6.23 6.47 7.80
CA CYS A 220 7.46 7.15 7.41
C CYS A 220 7.34 7.66 5.97
N LEU A 221 8.24 8.56 5.59
CA LEU A 221 8.37 9.06 4.23
C LEU A 221 9.55 8.38 3.55
N VAL A 222 9.29 7.82 2.38
CA VAL A 222 10.31 7.26 1.49
C VAL A 222 10.50 8.20 0.32
N ASP A 223 11.74 8.61 0.04
CA ASP A 223 12.06 9.40 -1.14
C ASP A 223 11.99 8.51 -2.38
N LEU A 224 11.21 8.90 -3.40
CA LEU A 224 11.11 8.14 -4.65
C LEU A 224 12.45 8.07 -5.40
N ASN A 225 13.43 8.90 -5.06
CA ASN A 225 14.79 8.77 -5.61
C ASN A 225 15.49 7.46 -5.23
N HIS A 226 15.03 6.79 -4.17
CA HIS A 226 15.55 5.49 -3.76
C HIS A 226 14.74 4.30 -4.31
N VAL A 227 13.67 4.57 -5.08
CA VAL A 227 12.84 3.55 -5.72
C VAL A 227 13.29 3.38 -7.17
N ASP A 228 13.33 2.15 -7.68
CA ASP A 228 13.75 1.87 -9.06
C ASP A 228 12.56 1.78 -10.01
N TYR A 229 11.48 1.16 -9.57
CA TYR A 229 10.28 0.93 -10.38
C TYR A 229 9.00 1.26 -9.61
N ILE A 230 8.01 1.80 -10.33
CA ILE A 230 6.65 2.01 -9.83
C ILE A 230 5.72 1.06 -10.57
N VAL A 231 5.07 0.18 -9.82
CA VAL A 231 4.10 -0.80 -10.32
C VAL A 231 2.70 -0.22 -10.14
N ARG A 232 2.01 -0.04 -11.27
CA ARG A 232 0.64 0.48 -11.33
C ARG A 232 -0.27 -0.51 -12.06
N GLU A 233 -1.57 -0.22 -12.08
CA GLU A 233 -2.56 -0.98 -12.85
C GLU A 233 -2.30 -0.94 -14.35
N ASP A 234 -1.67 0.11 -14.87
CA ASP A 234 -1.36 0.29 -16.30
C ASP A 234 0.06 -0.14 -16.69
N GLY A 235 0.81 -0.77 -15.76
CA GLY A 235 2.12 -1.35 -16.06
C GLY A 235 3.20 -1.08 -15.02
N VAL A 236 4.43 -1.43 -15.39
CA VAL A 236 5.64 -1.24 -14.57
C VAL A 236 6.48 -0.14 -15.20
N PHE A 237 6.75 0.90 -14.43
CA PHE A 237 7.46 2.09 -14.93
C PHE A 237 8.78 2.29 -14.20
N PRO A 238 9.91 2.42 -14.91
CA PRO A 238 11.13 2.95 -14.32
C PRO A 238 10.84 4.32 -13.68
N ARG A 239 11.35 4.60 -12.51
CA ARG A 239 11.16 5.87 -11.79
C ARG A 239 11.36 7.10 -12.68
N ALA A 240 12.44 7.13 -13.48
CA ALA A 240 12.75 8.28 -14.34
C ALA A 240 11.62 8.59 -15.34
N ALA A 241 11.01 7.55 -15.92
CA ALA A 241 9.88 7.71 -16.84
C ALA A 241 8.60 8.11 -16.10
N PHE A 242 8.45 7.69 -14.84
CA PHE A 242 7.30 8.01 -14.01
C PHE A 242 7.29 9.48 -13.57
N LEU A 243 8.41 10.01 -13.09
CA LEU A 243 8.52 11.39 -12.59
C LEU A 243 8.37 12.45 -13.70
N GLN A 244 8.47 12.06 -14.98
CA GLN A 244 8.26 12.95 -16.12
C GLN A 244 6.78 13.03 -16.57
N ARG A 245 5.89 12.18 -16.04
CA ARG A 245 4.47 12.22 -16.37
C ARG A 245 3.77 13.28 -15.51
N PRO A 246 2.96 14.17 -16.13
CA PRO A 246 2.08 15.03 -15.33
C PRO A 246 1.15 14.11 -14.51
N VAL A 247 1.03 14.39 -13.24
CA VAL A 247 0.01 13.76 -12.38
C VAL A 247 -1.34 14.28 -12.90
N ALA A 248 -2.08 13.40 -13.57
CA ALA A 248 -3.42 13.71 -14.09
C ALA A 248 -4.43 13.77 -12.94
#